data_2b2910edce27e740820b676d6c858776
#
_entry.id   2b2910edce27e740820b676d6c858776
#
_cell.length_a   1.000
_cell.length_b   1.000
_cell.length_c   1.000
_cell.angle_alpha   90.00
_cell.angle_beta   90.00
_cell.angle_gamma   90.00
#
_symmetry.space_group_name_H-M   'P 1'
#
loop_
_entity.id
_entity.type
_entity.pdbx_description
1 polymer ?
#
loop_
_entity_poly.entity_id
_entity_poly.type
_entity_poly.pdbx_seq_one_letter_code
_entity_poly.pdbx_strand_id
1 'polypeptide(L)'
;SEDILADAAKKAAQYDYDAAIAAIEADETTAQSEAGQAAITKYNEIKGTLVRQDPQKITHVFFHTLIMDNKKAFDGDSRQNGYNDVMTTKSEFEKMMQSMYDKGYVLVRIHDVAYEVDDPETGGKKMVWGDIMLPPGKTAFVLSQDDVCYYEYMEGDGFAKDLIVGPNGKPLNEMVMDDGSISVGAYDLIPILDEFIEQHPDFSYRGAKGIIAVTGYNGVFGYRTDPSYEGKNPNIEADRQKVREVAQCLRDDGWELASHSWGHRNYG
;
A
#
# COMPACT_ATOMS: atom_id res chain seq x y z
N SER A 1 -9.99 5.79 29.78
CA SER A 1 -8.77 6.61 29.58
C SER A 1 -7.60 5.81 29.04
N GLU A 2 -7.35 4.56 29.48
CA GLU A 2 -6.27 3.72 28.92
C GLU A 2 -6.42 3.47 27.42
N ASP A 3 -7.65 3.19 26.96
CA ASP A 3 -7.94 2.98 25.53
C ASP A 3 -7.70 4.24 24.69
N ILE A 4 -7.99 5.42 25.23
CA ILE A 4 -7.77 6.71 24.58
C ILE A 4 -6.28 6.98 24.45
N LEU A 5 -5.50 6.73 25.49
CA LEU A 5 -4.04 6.88 25.47
C LEU A 5 -3.37 5.87 24.52
N ALA A 6 -3.89 4.64 24.47
CA ALA A 6 -3.41 3.63 23.53
C ALA A 6 -3.72 4.00 22.08
N ASP A 7 -4.91 4.54 21.79
CA ASP A 7 -5.28 5.05 20.47
C ASP A 7 -4.41 6.25 20.05
N ALA A 8 -4.20 7.17 20.94
CA ALA A 8 -3.29 8.30 20.72
C ALA A 8 -1.85 7.82 20.44
N ALA A 9 -1.36 6.82 21.17
CA ALA A 9 -0.04 6.25 20.96
C ALA A 9 0.11 5.60 19.57
N LYS A 10 -0.93 4.97 19.05
CA LYS A 10 -0.95 4.43 17.67
C LYS A 10 -0.83 5.54 16.64
N LYS A 11 -1.53 6.65 16.83
CA LYS A 11 -1.44 7.81 15.95
C LYS A 11 -0.04 8.44 15.99
N ALA A 12 0.53 8.60 17.17
CA ALA A 12 1.88 9.13 17.36
C ALA A 12 2.96 8.20 16.77
N ALA A 13 2.79 6.88 16.87
CA ALA A 13 3.70 5.92 16.27
C ALA A 13 3.79 6.06 14.74
N GLN A 14 2.76 6.62 14.11
CA GLN A 14 2.72 6.91 12.69
C GLN A 14 2.88 8.42 12.39
N TYR A 15 3.50 9.14 13.31
CA TYR A 15 3.89 10.55 13.15
C TYR A 15 2.73 11.56 13.14
N ASP A 16 1.53 11.15 13.51
CA ASP A 16 0.37 12.03 13.60
C ASP A 16 0.19 12.54 15.04
N TYR A 17 1.10 13.41 15.46
CA TYR A 17 1.11 13.96 16.80
C TYR A 17 -0.08 14.88 17.05
N ASP A 18 -0.55 15.61 16.04
CA ASP A 18 -1.73 16.46 16.16
C ASP A 18 -2.99 15.63 16.43
N ALA A 19 -3.19 14.54 15.70
CA ALA A 19 -4.32 13.64 15.94
C ALA A 19 -4.22 12.92 17.29
N ALA A 20 -3.00 12.55 17.71
CA ALA A 20 -2.76 11.95 19.02
C ALA A 20 -3.15 12.89 20.16
N ILE A 21 -2.72 14.15 20.09
CA ILE A 21 -3.07 15.19 21.07
C ILE A 21 -4.56 15.44 21.07
N ALA A 22 -5.16 15.62 19.88
CA ALA A 22 -6.60 15.86 19.73
C ALA A 22 -7.45 14.71 20.32
N ALA A 23 -7.03 13.47 20.16
CA ALA A 23 -7.72 12.30 20.73
C ALA A 23 -7.73 12.33 22.26
N ILE A 24 -6.65 12.78 22.87
CA ILE A 24 -6.57 12.95 24.35
C ILE A 24 -7.43 14.13 24.81
N GLU A 25 -7.32 15.26 24.13
CA GLU A 25 -8.06 16.48 24.49
C GLU A 25 -9.57 16.36 24.31
N ALA A 26 -10.04 15.46 23.43
CA ALA A 26 -11.46 15.19 23.23
C ALA A 26 -12.14 14.51 24.43
N ASP A 27 -11.39 13.88 25.32
CA ASP A 27 -11.89 13.29 26.57
C ASP A 27 -11.36 14.08 27.75
N GLU A 28 -12.22 14.85 28.38
CA GLU A 28 -11.83 15.77 29.47
C GLU A 28 -11.17 15.02 30.64
N THR A 29 -11.65 13.85 31.00
CA THR A 29 -11.09 13.06 32.09
C THR A 29 -9.64 12.62 31.78
N THR A 30 -9.41 12.13 30.58
CA THR A 30 -8.06 11.73 30.12
C THR A 30 -7.16 12.95 29.98
N ALA A 31 -7.66 14.04 29.41
CA ALA A 31 -6.91 15.29 29.23
C ALA A 31 -6.42 15.88 30.55
N GLN A 32 -7.21 15.78 31.63
CA GLN A 32 -6.85 16.28 32.96
C GLN A 32 -6.03 15.28 33.80
N SER A 33 -5.92 14.04 33.36
CA SER A 33 -5.12 13.03 34.07
C SER A 33 -3.62 13.32 33.96
N GLU A 34 -2.85 12.88 34.95
CA GLU A 34 -1.39 12.98 34.91
C GLU A 34 -0.79 12.30 33.67
N ALA A 35 -1.28 11.11 33.32
CA ALA A 35 -0.84 10.38 32.15
C ALA A 35 -1.20 11.12 30.84
N GLY A 36 -2.40 11.71 30.76
CA GLY A 36 -2.84 12.50 29.61
C GLY A 36 -1.99 13.76 29.41
N GLN A 37 -1.73 14.50 30.48
CA GLN A 37 -0.88 15.69 30.44
C GLN A 37 0.58 15.34 30.04
N ALA A 38 1.11 14.28 30.60
CA ALA A 38 2.46 13.80 30.26
C ALA A 38 2.54 13.41 28.76
N ALA A 39 1.53 12.72 28.23
CA ALA A 39 1.47 12.35 26.82
C ALA A 39 1.38 13.58 25.90
N ILE A 40 0.51 14.54 26.20
CA ILE A 40 0.37 15.80 25.45
C ILE A 40 1.70 16.56 25.43
N THR A 41 2.36 16.69 26.59
CA THR A 41 3.66 17.36 26.68
C THR A 41 4.70 16.67 25.82
N LYS A 42 4.81 15.35 25.92
CA LYS A 42 5.74 14.54 25.12
C LYS A 42 5.50 14.71 23.62
N TYR A 43 4.26 14.62 23.17
CA TYR A 43 3.93 14.73 21.74
C TYR A 43 4.20 16.13 21.21
N ASN A 44 3.94 17.19 21.98
CA ASN A 44 4.29 18.55 21.59
C ASN A 44 5.82 18.75 21.52
N GLU A 45 6.60 18.19 22.43
CA GLU A 45 8.06 18.26 22.38
C GLU A 45 8.60 17.56 21.11
N ILE A 46 8.12 16.36 20.79
CA ILE A 46 8.53 15.64 19.58
C ILE A 46 8.12 16.41 18.34
N LYS A 47 6.90 16.91 18.29
CA LYS A 47 6.41 17.73 17.18
C LYS A 47 7.30 18.94 16.88
N GLY A 48 7.83 19.57 17.93
CA GLY A 48 8.77 20.71 17.81
C GLY A 48 10.13 20.33 17.20
N THR A 49 10.47 19.05 17.11
CA THR A 49 11.74 18.57 16.55
C THR A 49 11.63 18.05 15.12
N LEU A 50 10.40 17.96 14.58
CA LEU A 50 10.16 17.41 13.25
C LEU A 50 10.78 18.27 12.15
N VAL A 51 11.25 17.61 11.09
CA VAL A 51 11.88 18.24 9.94
C VAL A 51 11.01 18.01 8.70
N ARG A 52 10.77 19.08 7.94
CA ARG A 52 10.03 18.99 6.68
C ARG A 52 10.82 18.23 5.62
N GLN A 53 10.19 17.26 5.01
CA GLN A 53 10.75 16.56 3.86
C GLN A 53 10.62 17.43 2.60
N ASP A 54 11.67 17.50 1.79
CA ASP A 54 11.61 18.18 0.50
C ASP A 54 10.80 17.31 -0.48
N PRO A 55 9.61 17.74 -0.91
CA PRO A 55 8.75 16.92 -1.76
C PRO A 55 9.35 16.64 -3.15
N GLN A 56 10.32 17.44 -3.59
CA GLN A 56 11.01 17.23 -4.87
C GLN A 56 12.14 16.18 -4.79
N LYS A 57 12.48 15.73 -3.59
CA LYS A 57 13.56 14.76 -3.33
C LYS A 57 13.06 13.42 -2.81
N ILE A 58 11.77 13.17 -2.84
CA ILE A 58 11.19 11.93 -2.35
C ILE A 58 11.43 10.81 -3.36
N THR A 59 12.06 9.73 -2.91
CA THR A 59 12.33 8.55 -3.71
C THR A 59 11.05 7.78 -3.97
N HIS A 60 10.87 7.33 -5.21
CA HIS A 60 9.81 6.41 -5.59
C HIS A 60 10.43 5.05 -5.93
N VAL A 61 9.98 4.00 -5.25
CA VAL A 61 10.33 2.61 -5.57
C VAL A 61 9.12 1.88 -6.12
N PHE A 62 9.33 1.01 -7.08
CA PHE A 62 8.23 0.28 -7.72
C PHE A 62 8.55 -1.21 -7.84
N PHE A 63 7.50 -2.01 -7.82
CA PHE A 63 7.55 -3.46 -7.92
C PHE A 63 6.46 -3.95 -8.86
N HIS A 64 6.64 -5.16 -9.37
CA HIS A 64 5.58 -5.96 -9.99
C HIS A 64 5.06 -7.01 -9.01
N THR A 65 4.18 -7.88 -9.46
CA THR A 65 3.71 -9.04 -8.68
C THR A 65 4.90 -9.89 -8.23
N LEU A 66 4.91 -10.27 -6.95
CA LEU A 66 6.05 -10.99 -6.37
C LEU A 66 6.05 -12.47 -6.76
N ILE A 67 7.24 -13.01 -6.94
CA ILE A 67 7.45 -14.44 -7.12
C ILE A 67 7.38 -15.12 -5.75
N MET A 68 6.43 -16.04 -5.58
CA MET A 68 6.26 -16.86 -4.37
C MET A 68 7.01 -18.19 -4.46
N ASP A 69 7.04 -18.80 -5.65
CA ASP A 69 7.70 -20.07 -5.91
C ASP A 69 8.77 -19.91 -7.00
N ASN A 70 10.02 -19.81 -6.57
CA ASN A 70 11.16 -19.59 -7.46
C ASN A 70 11.39 -20.77 -8.43
N LYS A 71 11.04 -21.99 -8.04
CA LYS A 71 11.23 -23.16 -8.89
C LYS A 71 10.29 -23.13 -10.08
N LYS A 72 9.07 -22.66 -9.88
CA LYS A 72 8.09 -22.52 -10.96
C LYS A 72 8.38 -21.33 -11.87
N ALA A 73 8.82 -20.21 -11.33
CA ALA A 73 9.16 -19.01 -12.10
C ALA A 73 10.45 -19.20 -12.93
N PHE A 74 11.43 -19.93 -12.38
CA PHE A 74 12.75 -20.16 -12.99
C PHE A 74 12.93 -21.61 -13.38
N ASP A 75 11.99 -22.15 -14.13
CA ASP A 75 11.95 -23.56 -14.56
C ASP A 75 12.63 -23.82 -15.93
N GLY A 76 13.19 -22.78 -16.54
CA GLY A 76 13.88 -22.86 -17.83
C GLY A 76 12.99 -22.61 -19.04
N ASP A 77 11.72 -22.25 -18.84
CA ASP A 77 10.82 -21.93 -19.94
C ASP A 77 11.11 -20.55 -20.57
N SER A 78 10.36 -20.18 -21.62
CA SER A 78 10.57 -18.94 -22.36
C SER A 78 10.29 -17.65 -21.53
N ARG A 79 9.61 -17.75 -20.40
CA ARG A 79 9.23 -16.62 -19.54
C ARG A 79 10.29 -16.30 -18.48
N GLN A 80 11.17 -17.26 -18.16
CA GLN A 80 12.17 -17.11 -17.11
C GLN A 80 13.02 -15.84 -17.24
N ASN A 81 13.48 -15.53 -18.44
CA ASN A 81 14.32 -14.35 -18.66
C ASN A 81 13.56 -13.05 -18.35
N GLY A 82 12.29 -12.95 -18.76
CA GLY A 82 11.46 -11.79 -18.40
C GLY A 82 11.27 -11.65 -16.90
N TYR A 83 11.08 -12.74 -16.19
CA TYR A 83 10.96 -12.71 -14.73
C TYR A 83 12.26 -12.31 -14.05
N ASN A 84 13.41 -12.78 -14.54
CA ASN A 84 14.72 -12.35 -14.04
C ASN A 84 14.94 -10.85 -14.18
N ASP A 85 14.48 -10.27 -15.27
CA ASP A 85 14.76 -8.87 -15.61
C ASP A 85 13.91 -7.86 -14.81
N VAL A 86 12.67 -8.23 -14.47
CA VAL A 86 11.72 -7.25 -13.92
C VAL A 86 11.00 -7.67 -12.64
N MET A 87 11.03 -8.95 -12.28
CA MET A 87 10.28 -9.47 -11.14
C MET A 87 11.16 -9.63 -9.90
N THR A 88 10.55 -9.43 -8.75
CA THR A 88 11.18 -9.56 -7.43
C THR A 88 10.59 -10.75 -6.69
N THR A 89 11.41 -11.51 -5.98
CA THR A 89 10.94 -12.60 -5.13
C THR A 89 10.40 -12.07 -3.81
N LYS A 90 9.55 -12.87 -3.14
CA LYS A 90 9.06 -12.57 -1.79
C LYS A 90 10.21 -12.25 -0.83
N SER A 91 11.24 -13.11 -0.81
CA SER A 91 12.34 -12.94 0.13
C SER A 91 13.19 -11.71 -0.16
N GLU A 92 13.37 -11.35 -1.43
CA GLU A 92 14.04 -10.09 -1.81
C GLU A 92 13.23 -8.87 -1.37
N PHE A 93 11.93 -8.87 -1.59
CA PHE A 93 11.05 -7.79 -1.15
C PHE A 93 11.08 -7.60 0.37
N GLU A 94 10.95 -8.69 1.13
CA GLU A 94 11.00 -8.63 2.60
C GLU A 94 12.33 -8.07 3.11
N LYS A 95 13.45 -8.48 2.51
CA LYS A 95 14.79 -7.96 2.84
C LYS A 95 14.93 -6.49 2.48
N MET A 96 14.37 -6.05 1.35
CA MET A 96 14.39 -4.65 0.95
C MET A 96 13.60 -3.78 1.92
N MET A 97 12.41 -4.21 2.34
CA MET A 97 11.59 -3.47 3.32
C MET A 97 12.30 -3.39 4.68
N GLN A 98 12.87 -4.48 5.15
CA GLN A 98 13.65 -4.48 6.39
C GLN A 98 14.85 -3.54 6.31
N SER A 99 15.60 -3.57 5.20
CA SER A 99 16.75 -2.69 4.98
C SER A 99 16.34 -1.21 4.95
N MET A 100 15.25 -0.88 4.26
CA MET A 100 14.75 0.49 4.22
C MET A 100 14.28 0.96 5.60
N TYR A 101 13.58 0.10 6.33
CA TYR A 101 13.17 0.39 7.70
C TYR A 101 14.38 0.66 8.60
N ASP A 102 15.39 -0.19 8.56
CA ASP A 102 16.61 -0.05 9.38
C ASP A 102 17.38 1.23 9.04
N LYS A 103 17.30 1.70 7.80
CA LYS A 103 17.92 2.95 7.35
C LYS A 103 17.08 4.21 7.62
N GLY A 104 15.92 4.06 8.24
CA GLY A 104 15.05 5.18 8.59
C GLY A 104 14.10 5.67 7.51
N TYR A 105 13.86 4.89 6.46
CA TYR A 105 12.85 5.23 5.46
C TYR A 105 11.44 5.08 6.03
N VAL A 106 10.55 5.99 5.62
CA VAL A 106 9.14 6.03 6.02
C VAL A 106 8.27 6.15 4.77
N LEU A 107 7.32 5.25 4.65
CA LEU A 107 6.37 5.20 3.53
C LEU A 107 5.32 6.31 3.67
N VAL A 108 5.18 7.12 2.62
CA VAL A 108 4.18 8.18 2.50
C VAL A 108 3.28 7.95 1.29
N ARG A 109 2.08 8.51 1.28
CA ARG A 109 1.20 8.51 0.11
C ARG A 109 1.70 9.52 -0.92
N ILE A 110 1.41 9.27 -2.21
CA ILE A 110 1.64 10.30 -3.22
C ILE A 110 0.82 11.56 -2.94
N HIS A 111 -0.39 11.42 -2.39
CA HIS A 111 -1.24 12.55 -1.99
C HIS A 111 -0.72 13.29 -0.75
N ASP A 112 0.21 12.72 0.02
CA ASP A 112 0.95 13.44 1.07
C ASP A 112 2.07 14.31 0.45
N VAL A 113 2.63 13.87 -0.67
CA VAL A 113 3.70 14.59 -1.39
C VAL A 113 3.16 15.81 -2.12
N ALA A 114 2.05 15.62 -2.84
CA ALA A 114 1.38 16.69 -3.58
C ALA A 114 -0.12 16.37 -3.70
N TYR A 115 -0.94 17.40 -3.66
CA TYR A 115 -2.38 17.24 -3.77
C TYR A 115 -3.03 18.45 -4.47
N GLU A 116 -4.23 18.21 -4.98
CA GLU A 116 -4.99 19.21 -5.71
C GLU A 116 -5.89 20.03 -4.77
N VAL A 117 -5.90 21.32 -4.96
CA VAL A 117 -6.80 22.25 -4.25
C VAL A 117 -7.53 23.14 -5.25
N ASP A 118 -8.64 23.74 -4.81
CA ASP A 118 -9.31 24.78 -5.59
C ASP A 118 -8.43 26.01 -5.73
N ASP A 119 -8.37 26.56 -6.94
CA ASP A 119 -7.66 27.81 -7.21
C ASP A 119 -8.65 28.96 -7.32
N PRO A 120 -8.72 29.86 -6.31
CA PRO A 120 -9.64 30.98 -6.34
C PRO A 120 -9.31 32.04 -7.41
N GLU A 121 -8.08 32.05 -7.92
CA GLU A 121 -7.66 33.01 -8.95
C GLU A 121 -8.18 32.63 -10.34
N THR A 122 -8.19 31.31 -10.66
CA THR A 122 -8.61 30.82 -11.97
C THR A 122 -10.02 30.22 -11.97
N GLY A 123 -10.56 29.89 -10.80
CA GLY A 123 -11.80 29.12 -10.64
C GLY A 123 -11.66 27.64 -10.95
N GLY A 124 -10.46 27.18 -11.25
CA GLY A 124 -10.11 25.78 -11.51
C GLY A 124 -9.41 25.10 -10.33
N LYS A 125 -8.50 24.20 -10.66
CA LYS A 125 -7.68 23.43 -9.70
C LYS A 125 -6.22 23.77 -9.86
N LYS A 126 -5.46 23.65 -8.77
CA LYS A 126 -4.00 23.71 -8.77
C LYS A 126 -3.38 22.67 -7.85
N MET A 127 -2.17 22.23 -8.20
CA MET A 127 -1.38 21.35 -7.36
C MET A 127 -0.60 22.13 -6.31
N VAL A 128 -0.56 21.61 -5.09
CA VAL A 128 0.28 22.14 -4.01
C VAL A 128 1.15 21.01 -3.45
N TRP A 129 2.35 21.38 -2.98
CA TRP A 129 3.23 20.44 -2.31
C TRP A 129 2.75 20.19 -0.87
N GLY A 130 2.86 18.93 -0.45
CA GLY A 130 2.51 18.54 0.91
C GLY A 130 3.56 18.94 1.94
N ASP A 131 3.17 18.85 3.20
CA ASP A 131 3.97 19.21 4.37
C ASP A 131 4.26 17.96 5.21
N ILE A 132 5.07 17.06 4.67
CA ILE A 132 5.45 15.83 5.36
C ILE A 132 6.52 16.17 6.40
N MET A 133 6.18 15.99 7.67
CA MET A 133 7.05 16.28 8.81
C MET A 133 7.46 14.98 9.49
N LEU A 134 8.75 14.70 9.51
CA LEU A 134 9.32 13.48 10.11
C LEU A 134 10.41 13.82 11.12
N PRO A 135 10.69 12.93 12.08
CA PRO A 135 11.84 13.09 12.98
C PRO A 135 13.15 13.19 12.20
N PRO A 136 14.17 13.87 12.76
CA PRO A 136 15.50 13.90 12.18
C PRO A 136 16.03 12.49 11.90
N GLY A 137 16.67 12.29 10.74
CA GLY A 137 17.20 11.00 10.32
C GLY A 137 16.21 10.08 9.61
N LYS A 138 14.95 10.46 9.53
CA LYS A 138 13.95 9.76 8.73
C LYS A 138 13.87 10.32 7.32
N THR A 139 13.57 9.45 6.34
CA THR A 139 13.49 9.83 4.92
C THR A 139 12.21 9.28 4.31
N ALA A 140 11.37 10.17 3.75
CA ALA A 140 10.13 9.78 3.11
C ALA A 140 10.39 9.09 1.76
N PHE A 141 9.59 8.07 1.45
CA PHE A 141 9.55 7.42 0.13
C PHE A 141 8.13 7.03 -0.25
N VAL A 142 7.91 6.87 -1.55
CA VAL A 142 6.66 6.38 -2.13
C VAL A 142 6.92 5.01 -2.75
N LEU A 143 5.99 4.08 -2.60
CA LEU A 143 6.05 2.75 -3.17
C LEU A 143 4.85 2.52 -4.10
N SER A 144 5.08 1.95 -5.26
CA SER A 144 4.01 1.45 -6.13
C SER A 144 4.21 -0.03 -6.47
N GLN A 145 3.08 -0.70 -6.70
CA GLN A 145 3.06 -2.01 -7.33
C GLN A 145 2.34 -1.87 -8.68
N ASP A 146 3.06 -2.18 -9.75
CA ASP A 146 2.57 -2.05 -11.11
C ASP A 146 2.00 -3.40 -11.59
N ASP A 147 1.10 -3.34 -12.57
CA ASP A 147 0.52 -4.52 -13.23
C ASP A 147 -0.20 -5.48 -12.27
N VAL A 148 -0.96 -4.95 -11.31
CA VAL A 148 -1.73 -5.79 -10.37
C VAL A 148 -2.99 -6.33 -11.05
N CYS A 149 -2.76 -7.06 -12.13
CA CYS A 149 -3.79 -7.73 -12.93
C CYS A 149 -3.72 -9.24 -12.77
N TYR A 150 -2.61 -9.77 -12.28
CA TYR A 150 -2.32 -11.22 -12.21
C TYR A 150 -2.58 -11.86 -13.56
N TYR A 151 -1.77 -11.52 -14.55
CA TYR A 151 -1.93 -11.91 -15.93
C TYR A 151 -2.13 -13.41 -16.09
N GLU A 152 -3.01 -13.79 -17.00
CA GLU A 152 -3.36 -15.18 -17.26
C GLU A 152 -2.14 -16.04 -17.59
N TYR A 153 -1.16 -15.48 -18.32
CA TYR A 153 0.08 -16.20 -18.65
C TYR A 153 0.98 -16.53 -17.46
N MET A 154 0.78 -15.87 -16.32
CA MET A 154 1.55 -16.09 -15.08
C MET A 154 0.95 -17.20 -14.21
N GLU A 155 -0.25 -17.68 -14.54
CA GLU A 155 -0.88 -18.76 -13.78
C GLU A 155 -0.02 -20.03 -13.80
N GLY A 156 0.23 -20.59 -12.63
CA GLY A 156 1.08 -21.78 -12.46
C GLY A 156 2.59 -21.51 -12.43
N ASP A 157 3.04 -20.27 -12.65
CA ASP A 157 4.46 -19.91 -12.68
C ASP A 157 5.00 -19.41 -11.32
N GLY A 158 4.32 -19.70 -10.22
CA GLY A 158 4.79 -19.35 -8.88
C GLY A 158 4.30 -17.99 -8.37
N PHE A 159 3.24 -17.47 -8.94
CA PHE A 159 2.59 -16.20 -8.55
C PHE A 159 1.23 -16.45 -7.91
N ALA A 160 0.74 -15.46 -7.13
CA ALA A 160 -0.64 -15.45 -6.68
C ALA A 160 -1.62 -15.42 -7.86
N LYS A 161 -2.83 -15.88 -7.62
CA LYS A 161 -3.93 -15.90 -8.61
C LYS A 161 -4.70 -14.58 -8.64
N ASP A 162 -5.03 -14.03 -7.49
CA ASP A 162 -5.87 -12.84 -7.36
C ASP A 162 -5.73 -12.16 -5.99
N LEU A 163 -6.40 -11.03 -5.85
CA LEU A 163 -6.64 -10.36 -4.57
C LEU A 163 -8.07 -10.61 -4.13
N ILE A 164 -8.26 -10.81 -2.84
CA ILE A 164 -9.57 -10.99 -2.20
C ILE A 164 -9.69 -10.11 -0.96
N VAL A 165 -10.93 -9.90 -0.51
CA VAL A 165 -11.20 -9.42 0.84
C VAL A 165 -11.09 -10.59 1.78
N GLY A 166 -10.12 -10.59 2.69
CA GLY A 166 -9.92 -11.66 3.66
C GLY A 166 -11.00 -11.71 4.75
N PRO A 167 -11.01 -12.78 5.58
CA PRO A 167 -12.00 -12.95 6.64
C PRO A 167 -12.07 -11.82 7.68
N ASN A 168 -10.95 -11.12 7.87
CA ASN A 168 -10.83 -9.97 8.78
C ASN A 168 -11.09 -8.62 8.11
N GLY A 169 -11.56 -8.59 6.86
CA GLY A 169 -11.77 -7.39 6.07
C GLY A 169 -10.50 -6.77 5.50
N LYS A 170 -9.35 -7.42 5.62
CA LYS A 170 -8.07 -6.98 5.06
C LYS A 170 -7.77 -7.66 3.73
N PRO A 171 -6.98 -7.02 2.83
CA PRO A 171 -6.64 -7.65 1.56
C PRO A 171 -5.73 -8.86 1.75
N LEU A 172 -6.07 -9.95 1.10
CA LEU A 172 -5.28 -11.18 1.00
C LEU A 172 -5.24 -11.65 -0.45
N ASN A 173 -4.51 -12.73 -0.69
CA ASN A 173 -4.44 -13.38 -1.99
C ASN A 173 -4.98 -14.81 -1.94
N GLU A 174 -5.44 -15.28 -3.09
CA GLU A 174 -5.54 -16.70 -3.37
C GLU A 174 -4.32 -17.16 -4.17
N MET A 175 -3.89 -18.39 -3.94
CA MET A 175 -2.83 -19.04 -4.69
C MET A 175 -3.22 -20.50 -4.96
N VAL A 176 -3.01 -20.94 -6.21
CA VAL A 176 -3.21 -22.34 -6.58
C VAL A 176 -2.01 -23.15 -6.14
N MET A 177 -2.24 -24.14 -5.29
CA MET A 177 -1.21 -25.02 -4.76
C MET A 177 -0.91 -26.18 -5.72
N ASP A 178 0.16 -26.95 -5.46
CA ASP A 178 0.61 -28.04 -6.32
C ASP A 178 -0.44 -29.16 -6.51
N ASP A 179 -1.28 -29.38 -5.52
CA ASP A 179 -2.38 -30.35 -5.58
C ASP A 179 -3.64 -29.81 -6.26
N GLY A 180 -3.60 -28.57 -6.79
CA GLY A 180 -4.72 -27.89 -7.40
C GLY A 180 -5.69 -27.23 -6.42
N SER A 181 -5.47 -27.34 -5.11
CA SER A 181 -6.25 -26.62 -4.11
C SER A 181 -5.93 -25.14 -4.11
N ILE A 182 -6.87 -24.32 -3.61
CA ILE A 182 -6.68 -22.88 -3.44
C ILE A 182 -6.39 -22.58 -1.98
N SER A 183 -5.26 -21.91 -1.73
CA SER A 183 -4.89 -21.41 -0.41
C SER A 183 -5.08 -19.90 -0.35
N VAL A 184 -5.55 -19.41 0.80
CA VAL A 184 -5.71 -17.98 1.09
C VAL A 184 -4.60 -17.54 2.04
N GLY A 185 -3.91 -16.46 1.69
CA GLY A 185 -2.82 -15.94 2.51
C GLY A 185 -2.13 -14.72 1.91
N ALA A 186 -0.95 -14.42 2.44
CA ALA A 186 -0.11 -13.31 1.99
C ALA A 186 0.81 -13.79 0.85
N TYR A 187 0.29 -13.81 -0.36
CA TYR A 187 1.00 -14.33 -1.53
C TYR A 187 1.40 -13.25 -2.55
N ASP A 188 1.34 -11.98 -2.15
CA ASP A 188 1.86 -10.88 -2.94
C ASP A 188 2.20 -9.68 -2.03
N LEU A 189 2.76 -8.63 -2.62
CA LEU A 189 3.27 -7.45 -1.94
C LEU A 189 2.25 -6.81 -1.01
N ILE A 190 0.98 -6.71 -1.41
CA ILE A 190 -0.04 -5.95 -0.67
C ILE A 190 -0.25 -6.51 0.74
N PRO A 191 -0.62 -7.78 0.95
CA PRO A 191 -0.75 -8.30 2.31
C PRO A 191 0.59 -8.47 3.03
N ILE A 192 1.69 -8.71 2.31
CA ILE A 192 3.03 -8.80 2.92
C ILE A 192 3.45 -7.45 3.50
N LEU A 193 3.25 -6.37 2.76
CA LEU A 193 3.54 -5.01 3.26
C LEU A 193 2.62 -4.63 4.41
N ASP A 194 1.34 -4.97 4.34
CA ASP A 194 0.38 -4.75 5.43
C ASP A 194 0.87 -5.40 6.74
N GLU A 195 1.31 -6.65 6.68
CA GLU A 195 1.87 -7.37 7.83
C GLU A 195 3.15 -6.70 8.35
N PHE A 196 4.03 -6.27 7.46
CA PHE A 196 5.26 -5.56 7.83
C PHE A 196 4.95 -4.25 8.57
N ILE A 197 4.00 -3.47 8.09
CA ILE A 197 3.57 -2.21 8.72
C ILE A 197 2.86 -2.47 10.06
N GLU A 198 2.09 -3.54 10.17
CA GLU A 198 1.47 -3.93 11.44
C GLU A 198 2.52 -4.23 12.51
N GLN A 199 3.61 -4.90 12.13
CA GLN A 199 4.75 -5.17 13.02
C GLN A 199 5.64 -3.95 13.25
N HIS A 200 5.69 -3.01 12.30
CA HIS A 200 6.50 -1.80 12.31
C HIS A 200 5.64 -0.58 11.95
N PRO A 201 4.74 -0.13 12.84
CA PRO A 201 3.84 0.99 12.54
C PRO A 201 4.55 2.27 12.11
N ASP A 202 5.72 2.52 12.63
CA ASP A 202 6.57 3.67 12.32
C ASP A 202 7.26 3.61 10.95
N PHE A 203 7.02 2.54 10.18
CA PHE A 203 7.36 2.49 8.76
C PHE A 203 6.35 3.21 7.87
N SER A 204 5.17 3.55 8.38
CA SER A 204 4.08 4.18 7.64
C SER A 204 3.72 5.55 8.22
N TYR A 205 3.71 6.56 7.37
CA TYR A 205 3.27 7.90 7.71
C TYR A 205 1.74 7.97 7.69
N ARG A 206 1.13 8.09 8.87
CA ARG A 206 -0.32 8.29 9.03
C ARG A 206 -1.18 7.25 8.30
N GLY A 207 -0.81 5.97 8.43
CA GLY A 207 -1.52 4.87 7.78
C GLY A 207 -1.26 4.72 6.28
N ALA A 208 -0.26 5.41 5.74
CA ALA A 208 0.12 5.33 4.34
C ALA A 208 0.47 3.90 3.93
N LYS A 209 0.01 3.53 2.76
CA LYS A 209 0.38 2.32 2.03
C LYS A 209 0.98 2.73 0.68
N GLY A 210 1.06 1.82 -0.26
CA GLY A 210 1.54 2.13 -1.60
C GLY A 210 0.45 2.52 -2.58
N ILE A 211 0.88 2.73 -3.83
CA ILE A 211 0.03 2.94 -4.99
C ILE A 211 -0.07 1.61 -5.74
N ILE A 212 -1.28 1.22 -6.08
CA ILE A 212 -1.55 0.04 -6.90
C ILE A 212 -1.93 0.53 -8.29
N ALA A 213 -1.09 0.21 -9.27
CA ALA A 213 -1.32 0.57 -10.67
C ALA A 213 -1.83 -0.63 -11.45
N VAL A 214 -3.02 -0.51 -12.03
CA VAL A 214 -3.68 -1.56 -12.79
C VAL A 214 -3.74 -1.23 -14.26
N THR A 215 -3.51 -2.22 -15.14
CA THR A 215 -3.54 -2.05 -16.59
C THR A 215 -4.91 -2.29 -17.21
N GLY A 216 -5.77 -3.05 -16.60
CA GLY A 216 -7.08 -3.45 -17.16
C GLY A 216 -7.01 -4.61 -18.16
N TYR A 217 -5.91 -4.82 -18.86
CA TYR A 217 -5.71 -5.98 -19.74
C TYR A 217 -5.76 -7.29 -18.94
N ASN A 218 -6.46 -8.30 -19.40
CA ASN A 218 -6.85 -9.49 -18.66
C ASN A 218 -7.76 -9.24 -17.43
N GLY A 219 -8.18 -8.02 -17.19
CA GLY A 219 -8.98 -7.63 -16.03
C GLY A 219 -8.17 -7.00 -14.91
N VAL A 220 -8.71 -6.97 -13.71
CA VAL A 220 -8.15 -6.28 -12.55
C VAL A 220 -8.10 -7.22 -11.35
N PHE A 221 -7.02 -7.17 -10.59
CA PHE A 221 -6.80 -7.98 -9.37
C PHE A 221 -6.87 -9.49 -9.58
N GLY A 222 -6.71 -9.99 -10.80
CA GLY A 222 -6.81 -11.40 -11.15
C GLY A 222 -8.19 -11.83 -11.63
N TYR A 223 -9.18 -10.95 -11.67
CA TYR A 223 -10.51 -11.22 -12.20
C TYR A 223 -10.59 -10.86 -13.68
N ARG A 224 -11.10 -11.78 -14.50
CA ARG A 224 -11.17 -11.62 -15.96
C ARG A 224 -12.39 -10.79 -16.34
N THR A 225 -12.29 -9.47 -16.16
CA THR A 225 -13.38 -8.49 -16.26
C THR A 225 -13.28 -7.58 -17.47
N ASP A 226 -12.22 -7.69 -18.25
CA ASP A 226 -12.03 -7.00 -19.51
C ASP A 226 -13.18 -7.36 -20.50
N PRO A 227 -13.65 -6.42 -21.31
CA PRO A 227 -14.67 -6.68 -22.33
C PRO A 227 -14.37 -7.85 -23.27
N SER A 228 -13.10 -8.18 -23.52
CA SER A 228 -12.72 -9.35 -24.33
C SER A 228 -13.13 -10.70 -23.72
N TYR A 229 -13.47 -10.71 -22.44
CA TYR A 229 -13.97 -11.89 -21.72
C TYR A 229 -15.51 -11.98 -21.70
N GLU A 230 -16.22 -11.01 -22.26
CA GLU A 230 -17.66 -11.11 -22.45
C GLU A 230 -17.97 -12.31 -23.36
N GLY A 231 -18.82 -13.20 -22.88
CA GLY A 231 -19.10 -14.47 -23.55
C GLY A 231 -18.10 -15.61 -23.28
N LYS A 232 -16.94 -15.32 -22.70
CA LYS A 232 -15.95 -16.34 -22.28
C LYS A 232 -16.00 -16.60 -20.78
N ASN A 233 -16.24 -15.55 -19.98
CA ASN A 233 -16.41 -15.65 -18.54
C ASN A 233 -17.90 -15.57 -18.17
N PRO A 234 -18.55 -16.70 -17.83
CA PRO A 234 -19.98 -16.69 -17.48
C PRO A 234 -20.29 -15.94 -16.18
N ASN A 235 -19.26 -15.66 -15.36
CA ASN A 235 -19.38 -14.97 -14.06
C ASN A 235 -18.89 -13.52 -14.12
N ILE A 236 -18.75 -12.92 -15.32
CA ILE A 236 -18.10 -11.63 -15.49
C ILE A 236 -18.71 -10.51 -14.64
N GLU A 237 -20.04 -10.47 -14.48
CA GLU A 237 -20.70 -9.45 -13.66
C GLU A 237 -20.43 -9.66 -12.16
N ALA A 238 -20.41 -10.90 -11.69
CA ALA A 238 -20.06 -11.23 -10.32
C ALA A 238 -18.59 -10.89 -10.05
N ASP A 239 -17.70 -11.14 -11.00
CA ASP A 239 -16.28 -10.81 -10.91
C ASP A 239 -16.05 -9.29 -10.94
N ARG A 240 -16.79 -8.56 -11.75
CA ARG A 240 -16.78 -7.08 -11.74
C ARG A 240 -17.21 -6.52 -10.37
N GLN A 241 -18.19 -7.15 -9.72
CA GLN A 241 -18.58 -6.78 -8.36
C GLN A 241 -17.48 -7.06 -7.34
N LYS A 242 -16.80 -8.20 -7.45
CA LYS A 242 -15.64 -8.53 -6.59
C LYS A 242 -14.52 -7.52 -6.75
N VAL A 243 -14.22 -7.08 -7.97
CA VAL A 243 -13.23 -6.03 -8.22
C VAL A 243 -13.59 -4.74 -7.48
N ARG A 244 -14.86 -4.33 -7.48
CA ARG A 244 -15.31 -3.14 -6.74
C ARG A 244 -15.13 -3.31 -5.23
N GLU A 245 -15.46 -4.48 -4.69
CA GLU A 245 -15.30 -4.80 -3.27
C GLU A 245 -13.82 -4.81 -2.84
N VAL A 246 -12.96 -5.42 -3.65
CA VAL A 246 -11.50 -5.43 -3.42
C VAL A 246 -10.94 -4.02 -3.51
N ALA A 247 -11.35 -3.23 -4.50
CA ALA A 247 -10.91 -1.83 -4.63
C ALA A 247 -11.29 -0.99 -3.39
N GLN A 248 -12.50 -1.16 -2.87
CA GLN A 248 -12.93 -0.47 -1.65
C GLN A 248 -12.13 -0.94 -0.43
N CYS A 249 -11.92 -2.25 -0.31
CA CYS A 249 -11.09 -2.83 0.75
C CYS A 249 -9.67 -2.23 0.75
N LEU A 250 -9.06 -2.10 -0.42
CA LEU A 250 -7.73 -1.51 -0.57
C LEU A 250 -7.69 -0.03 -0.17
N ARG A 251 -8.69 0.76 -0.59
CA ARG A 251 -8.80 2.17 -0.18
C ARG A 251 -8.98 2.30 1.33
N ASP A 252 -9.84 1.50 1.93
CA ASP A 252 -10.09 1.50 3.38
C ASP A 252 -8.84 1.10 4.17
N ASP A 253 -7.99 0.24 3.58
CA ASP A 253 -6.72 -0.18 4.16
C ASP A 253 -5.59 0.86 4.00
N GLY A 254 -5.81 1.91 3.21
CA GLY A 254 -4.87 3.01 3.01
C GLY A 254 -4.10 2.99 1.69
N TRP A 255 -4.40 2.03 0.80
CA TRP A 255 -3.82 1.97 -0.55
C TRP A 255 -4.45 2.99 -1.48
N GLU A 256 -3.63 3.52 -2.39
CA GLU A 256 -4.07 4.38 -3.49
C GLU A 256 -4.15 3.56 -4.77
N LEU A 257 -5.16 3.84 -5.59
CA LEU A 257 -5.35 3.14 -6.88
C LEU A 257 -5.04 4.09 -8.03
N ALA A 258 -4.28 3.61 -9.01
CA ALA A 258 -3.92 4.35 -10.22
C ALA A 258 -4.10 3.49 -11.46
N SER A 259 -4.29 4.15 -12.60
CA SER A 259 -4.29 3.48 -13.90
C SER A 259 -2.86 3.39 -14.45
N HIS A 260 -2.47 2.20 -14.93
CA HIS A 260 -1.20 1.94 -15.61
C HIS A 260 -1.45 1.67 -17.11
N SER A 261 -2.38 2.40 -17.71
CA SER A 261 -2.92 2.23 -19.07
C SER A 261 -3.60 0.86 -19.29
N TRP A 262 -4.20 0.66 -20.48
CA TRP A 262 -4.91 -0.58 -20.81
C TRP A 262 -3.99 -1.62 -21.47
N GLY A 263 -2.90 -1.84 -21.33
CA GLY A 263 -2.05 -2.90 -21.95
C GLY A 263 -0.71 -2.38 -22.41
N HIS A 264 -0.11 -1.48 -21.64
CA HIS A 264 1.22 -0.91 -21.90
C HIS A 264 1.39 -0.28 -23.28
N ARG A 265 0.32 0.30 -23.83
CA ARG A 265 0.41 1.00 -25.09
C ARG A 265 1.24 2.27 -24.93
N ASN A 266 2.17 2.44 -25.86
CA ASN A 266 2.96 3.65 -25.92
C ASN A 266 2.09 4.80 -26.44
N TYR A 267 1.84 5.80 -25.62
CA TYR A 267 1.09 7.01 -25.97
C TYR A 267 2.09 8.13 -26.32
N GLY A 268 3.01 7.83 -27.24
CA GLY A 268 4.01 8.77 -27.71
C GLY A 268 3.45 9.85 -28.62
#